data_6896f9b503047dacfb4af44209872397
#
_entry.id   6896f9b503047dacfb4af44209872397
#
_cell.length_a   1.000
_cell.length_b   1.000
_cell.length_c   1.000
_cell.angle_alpha   90.00
_cell.angle_beta   90.00
_cell.angle_gamma   90.00
#
_symmetry.space_group_name_H-M   'P 1'
#
loop_
_entity.id
_entity.type
_entity.pdbx_description
1 polymer ?
#
loop_
_entity_poly.entity_id
_entity_poly.type
_entity_poly.pdbx_seq_one_letter_code
_entity_poly.pdbx_strand_id
1 'polypeptide(L)'
;MGYIEGENRKQKLLFPESLDEYVTEESPVRLFDAFADSLDITALEFDRSTPKEEGRPGYNPRDLIKLYIYGYYYHIRSSRQLERACKVNLEVMWLIRKLTPDFRTIANFRRDNKTAIRKVFKEFNRFCYKMNLFSLEGISIDGSKFKAVNAKDNNFTQSKLDDRIERLDEHIKEYLSALDAADLSDEEANELEKKLKEYKGRKEKYEAIQKKMNDENLRQLSLTDPESKLMKMSEGFGVGYNTQTAVDVGTHLIAGFEVTDCPTDHGQITNIAQKVKEDFEEFESSSGGSEEKNIHDIIETIADKGYQDSEDMASSLAKGIIPNVIPQNGNVAEVEYDYEPCEITEEIRNSKKTEDLEKCLKAGVVPEVYKEILKFEGMKEKTRYEYESTDAGTAKMTTEQMILKAREGYFVRDAESNLVFCPQGKILRQKSVKKNGNIRYCNKLACKNCKHKCTKSEWKEADFSKDSLIHKVSGNKKDSVKDDSVKRIKRIKQKAVFTLKLNMEKLKKRMCVSEHPFGTIKRHLGGYYFLLKGKIKVEAETALLFMAYNMRRAINMVGVNRMVAALA
;
A
#
# COMPACT_ATOMS: atom_id res chain seq x y z
N MET A 1 -16.36 -22.77 56.12
CA MET A 1 -16.62 -22.89 54.66
C MET A 1 -15.30 -23.23 53.99
N GLY A 2 -15.24 -24.36 53.26
CA GLY A 2 -14.06 -24.77 52.49
C GLY A 2 -14.02 -24.08 51.14
N TYR A 3 -12.86 -24.12 50.46
CA TYR A 3 -12.73 -23.68 49.09
C TYR A 3 -13.41 -24.72 48.15
N ILE A 4 -13.80 -24.28 46.95
CA ILE A 4 -14.22 -25.17 45.86
C ILE A 4 -12.99 -25.93 45.40
N GLU A 5 -12.99 -27.25 45.51
CA GLU A 5 -11.87 -28.12 45.11
C GLU A 5 -12.08 -28.62 43.70
N GLY A 6 -10.98 -28.63 42.91
CA GLY A 6 -10.97 -29.22 41.57
C GLY A 6 -10.81 -30.74 41.61
N GLU A 7 -10.97 -31.37 40.48
CA GLU A 7 -10.81 -32.82 40.30
C GLU A 7 -9.37 -33.30 40.55
N ASN A 8 -9.22 -34.51 40.97
CA ASN A 8 -7.91 -35.10 41.19
C ASN A 8 -7.21 -35.37 39.86
N ARG A 9 -6.05 -34.73 39.62
CA ARG A 9 -5.26 -34.84 38.40
C ARG A 9 -4.84 -36.29 38.03
N LYS A 10 -4.87 -37.22 38.96
CA LYS A 10 -4.52 -38.63 38.80
C LYS A 10 -5.75 -39.53 38.68
N GLN A 11 -6.96 -38.97 38.73
CA GLN A 11 -8.19 -39.72 38.53
C GLN A 11 -8.22 -40.31 37.11
N LYS A 12 -8.51 -41.60 37.04
CA LYS A 12 -8.73 -42.31 35.78
C LYS A 12 -10.23 -42.41 35.57
N LEU A 13 -10.70 -41.95 34.43
CA LEU A 13 -12.08 -42.13 34.02
C LEU A 13 -12.26 -43.55 33.44
N LEU A 14 -13.38 -44.16 33.73
CA LEU A 14 -13.74 -45.49 33.19
C LEU A 14 -13.99 -45.42 31.67
N PHE A 15 -14.60 -44.30 31.23
CA PHE A 15 -14.80 -43.95 29.85
C PHE A 15 -14.06 -42.63 29.60
N PRO A 16 -13.14 -42.56 28.61
CA PRO A 16 -12.48 -41.29 28.28
C PRO A 16 -13.50 -40.33 27.69
N GLU A 17 -13.47 -39.06 28.13
CA GLU A 17 -14.29 -38.01 27.56
C GLU A 17 -13.95 -37.76 26.11
N SER A 18 -14.97 -37.46 25.31
CA SER A 18 -14.77 -37.00 23.93
C SER A 18 -14.21 -35.59 23.90
N LEU A 19 -13.30 -35.28 22.96
CA LEU A 19 -12.86 -33.92 22.74
C LEU A 19 -14.02 -33.00 22.39
N ASP A 20 -15.09 -33.49 21.83
CA ASP A 20 -16.27 -32.73 21.44
C ASP A 20 -17.03 -32.20 22.65
N GLU A 21 -16.99 -32.89 23.78
CA GLU A 21 -17.61 -32.45 25.05
C GLU A 21 -16.93 -31.18 25.66
N TYR A 22 -15.64 -30.96 25.33
CA TYR A 22 -14.89 -29.79 25.78
C TYR A 22 -15.12 -28.54 24.92
N VAL A 23 -15.74 -28.70 23.75
CA VAL A 23 -15.99 -27.60 22.79
C VAL A 23 -17.49 -27.34 22.71
N THR A 24 -17.94 -26.27 23.35
CA THR A 24 -19.36 -25.91 23.35
C THR A 24 -19.88 -25.65 21.93
N GLU A 25 -21.19 -25.79 21.73
CA GLU A 25 -21.82 -25.53 20.45
C GLU A 25 -21.65 -24.08 19.97
N GLU A 26 -21.53 -23.13 20.90
CA GLU A 26 -21.32 -21.71 20.61
C GLU A 26 -19.85 -21.33 20.47
N SER A 27 -18.91 -22.29 20.59
CA SER A 27 -17.49 -21.99 20.43
C SER A 27 -17.18 -21.55 18.99
N PRO A 28 -16.45 -20.44 18.80
CA PRO A 28 -16.03 -19.98 17.47
C PRO A 28 -15.29 -21.02 16.65
N VAL A 29 -14.62 -21.99 17.29
CA VAL A 29 -13.87 -23.04 16.57
C VAL A 29 -14.76 -23.93 15.73
N ARG A 30 -16.05 -24.11 16.09
CA ARG A 30 -17.00 -24.84 15.27
C ARG A 30 -17.27 -24.13 13.93
N LEU A 31 -17.32 -22.81 13.94
CA LEU A 31 -17.39 -22.04 12.70
C LEU A 31 -16.10 -22.17 11.88
N PHE A 32 -14.93 -22.15 12.53
CA PHE A 32 -13.65 -22.29 11.81
C PHE A 32 -13.56 -23.64 11.11
N ASP A 33 -14.01 -24.69 11.78
CA ASP A 33 -14.08 -26.05 11.26
C ASP A 33 -15.02 -26.12 10.06
N ALA A 34 -16.28 -25.77 10.25
CA ALA A 34 -17.30 -25.80 9.20
C ALA A 34 -16.92 -24.94 7.99
N PHE A 35 -16.41 -23.72 8.22
CA PHE A 35 -16.00 -22.82 7.14
C PHE A 35 -14.81 -23.40 6.35
N ALA A 36 -13.76 -23.87 7.02
CA ALA A 36 -12.61 -24.43 6.32
C ALA A 36 -12.96 -25.72 5.57
N ASP A 37 -13.90 -26.54 6.07
CA ASP A 37 -14.35 -27.75 5.40
C ASP A 37 -15.24 -27.43 4.18
N SER A 38 -15.96 -26.32 4.17
CA SER A 38 -16.74 -25.85 3.00
C SER A 38 -15.87 -25.34 1.83
N LEU A 39 -14.57 -25.05 2.06
CA LEU A 39 -13.69 -24.52 1.02
C LEU A 39 -13.33 -25.56 -0.04
N ASP A 40 -13.38 -25.20 -1.30
CA ASP A 40 -12.74 -25.96 -2.38
C ASP A 40 -11.25 -25.61 -2.45
N ILE A 41 -10.42 -26.40 -1.77
CA ILE A 41 -8.97 -26.18 -1.70
C ILE A 41 -8.26 -26.31 -3.05
N THR A 42 -8.87 -27.00 -4.02
CA THR A 42 -8.32 -27.18 -5.36
C THR A 42 -8.59 -25.93 -6.21
N ALA A 43 -9.82 -25.45 -6.22
CA ALA A 43 -10.20 -24.21 -6.91
C ALA A 43 -9.48 -22.98 -6.31
N LEU A 44 -9.19 -23.00 -5.01
CA LEU A 44 -8.40 -21.98 -4.33
C LEU A 44 -6.89 -22.07 -4.61
N GLU A 45 -6.45 -23.13 -5.31
CA GLU A 45 -5.04 -23.34 -5.70
C GLU A 45 -4.09 -23.48 -4.49
N PHE A 46 -4.54 -24.20 -3.44
CA PHE A 46 -3.63 -24.54 -2.35
C PHE A 46 -2.55 -25.50 -2.81
N ASP A 47 -1.30 -25.23 -2.44
CA ASP A 47 -0.21 -26.19 -2.60
C ASP A 47 -0.55 -27.47 -1.83
N ARG A 48 -0.37 -28.63 -2.49
CA ARG A 48 -0.72 -29.96 -1.95
C ARG A 48 -2.22 -30.16 -1.71
N SER A 49 -3.10 -29.49 -2.48
CA SER A 49 -4.53 -29.78 -2.48
C SER A 49 -4.83 -31.22 -2.88
N THR A 50 -4.00 -31.80 -3.75
CA THR A 50 -4.03 -33.23 -4.11
C THR A 50 -2.87 -33.96 -3.44
N PRO A 51 -3.14 -35.08 -2.70
CA PRO A 51 -2.09 -35.88 -2.09
C PRO A 51 -1.15 -36.47 -3.16
N LYS A 52 0.15 -36.49 -2.85
CA LYS A 52 1.12 -37.20 -3.71
C LYS A 52 0.97 -38.72 -3.54
N GLU A 53 1.16 -39.46 -4.63
CA GLU A 53 1.10 -40.93 -4.62
C GLU A 53 2.27 -41.56 -3.84
N GLU A 54 3.45 -40.88 -3.84
CA GLU A 54 4.65 -41.36 -3.17
C GLU A 54 5.22 -40.36 -2.19
N GLY A 55 5.91 -40.85 -1.16
CA GLY A 55 6.61 -40.06 -0.15
C GLY A 55 5.84 -39.96 1.17
N ARG A 56 6.36 -39.14 2.11
CA ARG A 56 5.69 -38.92 3.40
C ARG A 56 4.40 -38.14 3.18
N PRO A 57 3.25 -38.59 3.72
CA PRO A 57 1.99 -37.87 3.64
C PRO A 57 2.13 -36.42 4.20
N GLY A 58 1.61 -35.46 3.44
CA GLY A 58 1.50 -34.06 3.90
C GLY A 58 0.27 -33.85 4.77
N TYR A 59 0.25 -32.76 5.51
CA TYR A 59 -0.98 -32.31 6.19
C TYR A 59 -1.97 -31.77 5.15
N ASN A 60 -3.27 -32.02 5.41
CA ASN A 60 -4.32 -31.44 4.58
C ASN A 60 -4.28 -29.89 4.70
N PRO A 61 -4.33 -29.15 3.59
CA PRO A 61 -4.40 -27.67 3.63
C PRO A 61 -5.55 -27.15 4.50
N ARG A 62 -6.70 -27.85 4.58
CA ARG A 62 -7.82 -27.47 5.46
C ARG A 62 -7.41 -27.44 6.93
N ASP A 63 -6.68 -28.44 7.41
CA ASP A 63 -6.24 -28.47 8.81
C ASP A 63 -5.28 -27.33 9.14
N LEU A 64 -4.42 -26.94 8.18
CA LEU A 64 -3.49 -25.83 8.36
C LEU A 64 -4.17 -24.47 8.26
N ILE A 65 -5.18 -24.31 7.40
CA ILE A 65 -5.94 -23.05 7.35
C ILE A 65 -6.82 -22.89 8.61
N LYS A 66 -7.44 -23.96 9.12
CA LYS A 66 -8.14 -23.99 10.42
C LYS A 66 -7.23 -23.46 11.53
N LEU A 67 -6.01 -23.97 11.58
CA LEU A 67 -5.00 -23.57 12.58
C LEU A 67 -4.63 -22.07 12.45
N TYR A 68 -4.51 -21.55 11.22
CA TYR A 68 -4.25 -20.12 11.01
C TYR A 68 -5.44 -19.24 11.36
N ILE A 69 -6.66 -19.64 11.00
CA ILE A 69 -7.89 -18.94 11.39
C ILE A 69 -7.95 -18.82 12.92
N TYR A 70 -7.77 -19.94 13.63
CA TYR A 70 -7.70 -19.97 15.08
C TYR A 70 -6.63 -19.02 15.63
N GLY A 71 -5.42 -19.12 15.08
CA GLY A 71 -4.30 -18.32 15.52
C GLY A 71 -4.52 -16.82 15.39
N TYR A 72 -5.00 -16.36 14.24
CA TYR A 72 -5.27 -14.92 14.04
C TYR A 72 -6.46 -14.43 14.85
N TYR A 73 -7.47 -15.26 15.05
CA TYR A 73 -8.62 -14.94 15.88
C TYR A 73 -8.26 -14.77 17.36
N TYR A 74 -7.36 -15.61 17.88
CA TYR A 74 -6.89 -15.61 19.29
C TYR A 74 -5.50 -14.99 19.48
N HIS A 75 -5.00 -14.19 18.54
CA HIS A 75 -3.70 -13.47 18.59
C HIS A 75 -2.45 -14.36 18.59
N ILE A 76 -2.55 -15.59 18.18
CA ILE A 76 -1.44 -16.53 18.11
C ILE A 76 -0.86 -16.53 16.70
N ARG A 77 -0.07 -15.50 16.35
CA ARG A 77 0.51 -15.30 15.00
C ARG A 77 1.82 -16.06 14.77
N SER A 78 2.48 -16.49 15.85
CA SER A 78 3.76 -17.22 15.80
C SER A 78 3.55 -18.70 15.51
N SER A 79 4.23 -19.25 14.49
CA SER A 79 4.18 -20.68 14.15
C SER A 79 4.63 -21.59 15.29
N ARG A 80 5.59 -21.14 16.13
CA ARG A 80 6.03 -21.91 17.33
C ARG A 80 4.97 -21.93 18.41
N GLN A 81 4.24 -20.83 18.58
CA GLN A 81 3.12 -20.80 19.54
C GLN A 81 1.94 -21.64 19.04
N LEU A 82 1.67 -21.65 17.71
CA LEU A 82 0.67 -22.54 17.10
C LEU A 82 1.05 -24.01 17.26
N GLU A 83 2.30 -24.39 17.02
CA GLU A 83 2.79 -25.75 17.30
C GLU A 83 2.56 -26.14 18.77
N ARG A 84 2.85 -25.23 19.72
CA ARG A 84 2.58 -25.47 21.13
C ARG A 84 1.08 -25.63 21.39
N ALA A 85 0.25 -24.77 20.79
CA ALA A 85 -1.20 -24.83 20.95
C ALA A 85 -1.76 -26.19 20.49
N CYS A 86 -1.25 -26.78 19.41
CA CYS A 86 -1.62 -28.11 18.94
C CYS A 86 -1.40 -29.23 19.99
N LYS A 87 -0.48 -29.00 20.94
CA LYS A 87 -0.12 -29.99 21.97
C LYS A 87 -0.81 -29.78 23.31
N VAL A 88 -1.29 -28.55 23.60
CA VAL A 88 -1.76 -28.19 24.95
C VAL A 88 -3.14 -27.54 25.00
N ASN A 89 -3.70 -27.13 23.86
CA ASN A 89 -4.99 -26.45 23.82
C ASN A 89 -6.07 -27.39 23.29
N LEU A 90 -7.12 -27.62 24.10
CA LEU A 90 -8.19 -28.55 23.76
C LEU A 90 -8.99 -28.14 22.53
N GLU A 91 -9.30 -26.86 22.34
CA GLU A 91 -9.99 -26.37 21.14
C GLU A 91 -9.16 -26.61 19.87
N VAL A 92 -7.83 -26.39 19.92
CA VAL A 92 -6.94 -26.66 18.78
C VAL A 92 -6.82 -28.16 18.53
N MET A 93 -6.72 -28.99 19.59
CA MET A 93 -6.71 -30.44 19.44
C MET A 93 -8.01 -30.96 18.80
N TRP A 94 -9.15 -30.41 19.17
CA TRP A 94 -10.42 -30.71 18.54
C TRP A 94 -10.41 -30.30 17.07
N LEU A 95 -10.07 -29.03 16.79
CA LEU A 95 -10.12 -28.39 15.47
C LEU A 95 -9.29 -29.13 14.41
N ILE A 96 -8.09 -29.58 14.77
CA ILE A 96 -7.18 -30.28 13.86
C ILE A 96 -7.01 -31.78 14.20
N ARG A 97 -7.94 -32.37 14.94
CA ARG A 97 -8.02 -33.79 15.23
C ARG A 97 -6.73 -34.37 15.84
N LYS A 98 -6.18 -33.67 16.84
CA LYS A 98 -4.90 -33.99 17.52
C LYS A 98 -3.67 -34.03 16.61
N LEU A 99 -3.73 -33.48 15.40
CA LEU A 99 -2.54 -33.32 14.56
C LEU A 99 -1.54 -32.34 15.23
N THR A 100 -0.25 -32.58 15.05
CA THR A 100 0.81 -31.78 15.65
C THR A 100 1.84 -31.35 14.60
N PRO A 101 1.46 -30.49 13.64
CA PRO A 101 2.41 -29.98 12.66
C PRO A 101 3.51 -29.17 13.35
N ASP A 102 4.76 -29.38 12.94
CA ASP A 102 5.90 -28.61 13.45
C ASP A 102 5.85 -27.14 12.95
N PHE A 103 6.56 -26.25 13.66
CA PHE A 103 6.53 -24.81 13.36
C PHE A 103 7.04 -24.47 11.94
N ARG A 104 7.91 -25.31 11.34
CA ARG A 104 8.41 -25.11 9.97
C ARG A 104 7.32 -25.43 8.95
N THR A 105 6.60 -26.53 9.15
CA THR A 105 5.44 -26.89 8.32
C THR A 105 4.39 -25.80 8.36
N ILE A 106 4.04 -25.29 9.55
CA ILE A 106 3.09 -24.18 9.72
C ILE A 106 3.59 -22.93 8.99
N ALA A 107 4.85 -22.53 9.21
CA ALA A 107 5.42 -21.32 8.58
C ALA A 107 5.51 -21.44 7.05
N ASN A 108 5.92 -22.61 6.54
CA ASN A 108 6.01 -22.88 5.12
C ASN A 108 4.63 -22.84 4.45
N PHE A 109 3.60 -23.40 5.07
CA PHE A 109 2.24 -23.33 4.54
C PHE A 109 1.80 -21.89 4.25
N ARG A 110 1.96 -20.97 5.19
CA ARG A 110 1.62 -19.54 4.98
C ARG A 110 2.48 -18.89 3.92
N ARG A 111 3.77 -19.22 3.88
CA ARG A 111 4.70 -18.67 2.88
C ARG A 111 4.34 -19.10 1.46
N ASP A 112 3.98 -20.37 1.29
CA ASP A 112 3.81 -21.00 -0.02
C ASP A 112 2.39 -20.77 -0.57
N ASN A 113 1.37 -20.70 0.29
CA ASN A 113 -0.04 -20.55 -0.06
C ASN A 113 -0.57 -19.10 0.03
N LYS A 114 0.28 -18.11 -0.21
CA LYS A 114 -0.07 -16.69 -0.06
C LYS A 114 -1.29 -16.26 -0.89
N THR A 115 -1.39 -16.70 -2.13
CA THR A 115 -2.50 -16.38 -3.04
C THR A 115 -3.79 -17.07 -2.60
N ALA A 116 -3.71 -18.37 -2.27
CA ALA A 116 -4.84 -19.14 -1.77
C ALA A 116 -5.41 -18.54 -0.48
N ILE A 117 -4.56 -18.14 0.47
CA ILE A 117 -4.98 -17.50 1.73
C ILE A 117 -5.74 -16.20 1.46
N ARG A 118 -5.32 -15.39 0.48
CA ARG A 118 -6.06 -14.18 0.08
C ARG A 118 -7.44 -14.53 -0.49
N LYS A 119 -7.54 -15.59 -1.30
CA LYS A 119 -8.82 -16.09 -1.82
C LYS A 119 -9.73 -16.57 -0.70
N VAL A 120 -9.22 -17.17 0.39
CA VAL A 120 -10.03 -17.59 1.56
C VAL A 120 -10.74 -16.40 2.22
N PHE A 121 -10.11 -15.23 2.31
CA PHE A 121 -10.79 -14.02 2.79
C PHE A 121 -11.98 -13.65 1.88
N LYS A 122 -11.82 -13.72 0.57
CA LYS A 122 -12.89 -13.48 -0.41
C LYS A 122 -14.04 -14.49 -0.25
N GLU A 123 -13.72 -15.78 -0.05
CA GLU A 123 -14.75 -16.81 0.21
C GLU A 123 -15.52 -16.56 1.51
N PHE A 124 -14.85 -16.08 2.56
CA PHE A 124 -15.54 -15.71 3.78
C PHE A 124 -16.48 -14.51 3.57
N ASN A 125 -16.06 -13.52 2.79
CA ASN A 125 -16.93 -12.40 2.41
C ASN A 125 -18.09 -12.85 1.53
N ARG A 126 -17.89 -13.78 0.59
CA ARG A 126 -18.96 -14.42 -0.19
C ARG A 126 -19.98 -15.12 0.71
N PHE A 127 -19.51 -15.84 1.72
CA PHE A 127 -20.37 -16.46 2.72
C PHE A 127 -21.17 -15.41 3.51
N CYS A 128 -20.51 -14.34 4.00
CA CYS A 128 -21.21 -13.22 4.66
C CYS A 128 -22.24 -12.55 3.75
N TYR A 129 -21.92 -12.39 2.46
CA TYR A 129 -22.86 -11.83 1.47
C TYR A 129 -24.09 -12.71 1.32
N LYS A 130 -23.94 -14.03 1.17
CA LYS A 130 -25.05 -14.99 1.09
C LYS A 130 -25.94 -14.97 2.34
N MET A 131 -25.34 -14.70 3.50
CA MET A 131 -26.08 -14.53 4.76
C MET A 131 -26.72 -13.14 4.92
N ASN A 132 -26.66 -12.25 3.94
CA ASN A 132 -27.13 -10.86 4.00
C ASN A 132 -26.51 -10.06 5.15
N LEU A 133 -25.23 -10.28 5.44
CA LEU A 133 -24.51 -9.56 6.49
C LEU A 133 -23.88 -8.25 6.02
N PHE A 134 -23.83 -7.95 4.73
CA PHE A 134 -23.47 -6.64 4.20
C PHE A 134 -24.73 -5.77 4.05
N SER A 135 -24.66 -4.52 4.52
CA SER A 135 -25.78 -3.57 4.41
C SER A 135 -25.92 -3.01 3.00
N LEU A 136 -24.81 -2.91 2.28
CA LEU A 136 -24.71 -2.33 0.94
C LEU A 136 -25.14 -0.85 0.84
N GLU A 137 -25.26 -0.15 1.99
CA GLU A 137 -25.59 1.29 2.04
C GLU A 137 -24.45 2.17 1.47
N GLY A 138 -23.25 1.61 1.34
CA GLY A 138 -22.04 2.25 0.87
C GLY A 138 -20.80 1.69 1.57
N ILE A 139 -19.64 2.10 1.12
CA ILE A 139 -18.35 1.68 1.68
C ILE A 139 -17.53 2.86 2.19
N SER A 140 -16.96 2.73 3.36
CA SER A 140 -16.00 3.68 3.91
C SER A 140 -14.58 3.24 3.57
N ILE A 141 -13.83 4.11 2.89
CA ILE A 141 -12.44 3.84 2.49
C ILE A 141 -11.51 4.59 3.44
N ASP A 142 -10.55 3.86 3.99
CA ASP A 142 -9.52 4.44 4.86
C ASP A 142 -8.23 3.62 4.78
N GLY A 143 -7.10 4.30 5.00
CA GLY A 143 -5.77 3.72 4.96
C GLY A 143 -5.10 3.72 6.33
N SER A 144 -4.45 2.61 6.67
CA SER A 144 -3.65 2.56 7.87
C SER A 144 -2.27 1.97 7.63
N LYS A 145 -1.28 2.58 8.27
CA LYS A 145 0.12 2.19 8.12
C LYS A 145 0.47 1.10 9.13
N PHE A 146 1.08 0.02 8.62
CA PHE A 146 1.55 -1.13 9.40
C PHE A 146 3.05 -1.27 9.26
N LYS A 147 3.76 -1.54 10.36
CA LYS A 147 5.22 -1.71 10.36
C LYS A 147 5.61 -2.96 9.58
N ALA A 148 6.58 -2.83 8.64
CA ALA A 148 7.19 -3.96 7.96
C ALA A 148 8.28 -4.62 8.82
N VAL A 149 8.75 -5.80 8.41
CA VAL A 149 9.91 -6.47 9.00
C VAL A 149 11.18 -5.76 8.55
N ASN A 150 11.32 -4.50 8.91
CA ASN A 150 12.49 -3.70 8.57
C ASN A 150 12.76 -2.65 9.64
N ALA A 151 14.00 -2.54 10.09
CA ALA A 151 14.41 -1.48 10.98
C ALA A 151 14.60 -0.17 10.20
N LYS A 152 14.26 0.97 10.80
CA LYS A 152 14.41 2.31 10.22
C LYS A 152 15.86 2.57 9.74
N ASP A 153 16.85 2.00 10.42
CA ASP A 153 18.26 2.17 10.08
C ASP A 153 18.68 1.43 8.81
N ASN A 154 17.96 0.37 8.44
CA ASN A 154 18.14 -0.38 7.21
C ASN A 154 17.37 0.18 6.01
N ASN A 155 16.72 1.34 6.17
CA ASN A 155 16.10 2.08 5.07
C ASN A 155 16.97 3.28 4.71
N PHE A 156 17.41 3.36 3.45
CA PHE A 156 18.30 4.35 2.91
C PHE A 156 17.58 5.26 1.93
N THR A 157 17.81 6.57 2.10
CA THR A 157 17.50 7.61 1.12
C THR A 157 18.82 8.17 0.60
N GLN A 158 18.83 8.82 -0.55
CA GLN A 158 20.05 9.44 -1.09
C GLN A 158 20.69 10.40 -0.07
N SER A 159 19.89 11.27 0.56
CA SER A 159 20.39 12.20 1.58
C SER A 159 21.04 11.48 2.78
N LYS A 160 20.43 10.38 3.26
CA LYS A 160 20.99 9.60 4.38
C LYS A 160 22.30 8.89 4.00
N LEU A 161 22.43 8.48 2.74
CA LEU A 161 23.68 7.89 2.25
C LEU A 161 24.77 8.95 2.10
N ASP A 162 24.44 10.10 1.50
CA ASP A 162 25.38 11.21 1.37
C ASP A 162 25.92 11.64 2.74
N ASP A 163 25.04 11.84 3.75
CA ASP A 163 25.42 12.19 5.12
C ASP A 163 26.31 11.12 5.79
N ARG A 164 26.01 9.82 5.57
CA ARG A 164 26.80 8.73 6.16
C ARG A 164 28.15 8.57 5.49
N ILE A 165 28.23 8.72 4.17
CA ILE A 165 29.50 8.67 3.43
C ILE A 165 30.38 9.85 3.82
N GLU A 166 29.81 11.07 3.90
CA GLU A 166 30.56 12.26 4.30
C GLU A 166 31.17 12.12 5.72
N ARG A 167 30.38 11.63 6.70
CA ARG A 167 30.89 11.36 8.05
C ARG A 167 32.00 10.29 8.08
N LEU A 168 31.87 9.24 7.27
CA LEU A 168 32.90 8.22 7.16
C LEU A 168 34.18 8.78 6.52
N ASP A 169 34.07 9.67 5.54
CA ASP A 169 35.20 10.36 4.94
C ASP A 169 35.91 11.29 5.93
N GLU A 170 35.16 12.00 6.78
CA GLU A 170 35.72 12.80 7.86
C GLU A 170 36.52 11.93 8.85
N HIS A 171 35.91 10.85 9.34
CA HIS A 171 36.57 9.92 10.24
C HIS A 171 37.80 9.25 9.60
N ILE A 172 37.71 8.80 8.35
CA ILE A 172 38.86 8.23 7.63
C ILE A 172 40.01 9.26 7.55
N LYS A 173 39.74 10.52 7.28
CA LYS A 173 40.74 11.61 7.25
C LYS A 173 41.37 11.82 8.63
N GLU A 174 40.55 11.86 9.68
CA GLU A 174 41.00 12.02 11.07
C GLU A 174 41.94 10.86 11.46
N TYR A 175 41.59 9.61 11.14
CA TYR A 175 42.40 8.44 11.44
C TYR A 175 43.70 8.38 10.62
N LEU A 176 43.67 8.78 9.34
CA LEU A 176 44.88 8.89 8.52
C LEU A 176 45.81 9.97 9.08
N SER A 177 45.27 11.13 9.46
CA SER A 177 46.08 12.21 10.06
C SER A 177 46.65 11.81 11.42
N ALA A 178 45.94 10.99 12.20
CA ALA A 178 46.42 10.45 13.47
C ALA A 178 47.55 9.44 13.26
N LEU A 179 47.48 8.60 12.23
CA LEU A 179 48.55 7.66 11.86
C LEU A 179 49.82 8.39 11.37
N ASP A 180 49.65 9.51 10.64
CA ASP A 180 50.77 10.29 10.11
C ASP A 180 51.46 11.19 11.16
N ALA A 181 50.76 11.53 12.25
CA ALA A 181 51.20 12.58 13.20
C ALA A 181 51.88 12.07 14.47
N ALA A 182 51.97 10.76 14.72
CA ALA A 182 52.35 10.25 16.04
C ALA A 182 53.48 9.24 16.04
N ASP A 183 54.40 9.37 17.03
CA ASP A 183 55.16 8.28 17.61
C ASP A 183 54.21 7.33 18.36
N LEU A 184 53.42 6.54 17.61
CA LEU A 184 52.45 5.59 18.14
C LEU A 184 53.16 4.30 18.55
N SER A 185 52.72 3.70 19.65
CA SER A 185 53.10 2.32 19.97
C SER A 185 52.50 1.35 18.94
N ASP A 186 53.11 0.21 18.72
CA ASP A 186 52.62 -0.81 17.77
C ASP A 186 51.18 -1.25 18.06
N GLU A 187 50.75 -1.26 19.31
CA GLU A 187 49.38 -1.61 19.73
C GLU A 187 48.37 -0.53 19.29
N GLU A 188 48.68 0.74 19.48
CA GLU A 188 47.84 1.87 19.09
C GLU A 188 47.72 1.99 17.56
N ALA A 189 48.81 1.78 16.83
CA ALA A 189 48.84 1.76 15.37
C ALA A 189 47.92 0.63 14.81
N ASN A 190 48.06 -0.59 15.36
CA ASN A 190 47.22 -1.73 14.97
C ASN A 190 45.73 -1.50 15.26
N GLU A 191 45.35 -0.84 16.36
CA GLU A 191 43.98 -0.52 16.68
C GLU A 191 43.40 0.52 15.71
N LEU A 192 44.17 1.54 15.36
CA LEU A 192 43.78 2.56 14.39
C LEU A 192 43.63 1.98 12.97
N GLU A 193 44.53 1.12 12.54
CA GLU A 193 44.42 0.42 11.25
C GLU A 193 43.19 -0.46 11.17
N LYS A 194 42.85 -1.19 12.26
CA LYS A 194 41.64 -1.99 12.33
C LYS A 194 40.36 -1.13 12.19
N LYS A 195 40.30 0.01 12.88
CA LYS A 195 39.20 0.96 12.77
C LYS A 195 39.13 1.56 11.37
N LEU A 196 40.27 1.92 10.79
CA LEU A 196 40.34 2.45 9.43
C LEU A 196 39.79 1.45 8.38
N LYS A 197 40.16 0.18 8.51
CA LYS A 197 39.66 -0.90 7.65
C LYS A 197 38.13 -1.06 7.80
N GLU A 198 37.63 -0.98 9.02
CA GLU A 198 36.18 -1.06 9.28
C GLU A 198 35.43 0.11 8.63
N TYR A 199 35.90 1.35 8.78
CA TYR A 199 35.29 2.52 8.17
C TYR A 199 35.32 2.49 6.64
N LYS A 200 36.46 2.08 6.04
CA LYS A 200 36.54 1.88 4.58
C LYS A 200 35.55 0.85 4.08
N GLY A 201 35.43 -0.30 4.74
CA GLY A 201 34.48 -1.35 4.37
C GLY A 201 33.02 -0.89 4.52
N ARG A 202 32.69 -0.07 5.54
CA ARG A 202 31.36 0.54 5.68
C ARG A 202 31.09 1.56 4.58
N LYS A 203 32.06 2.36 4.18
CA LYS A 203 31.94 3.32 3.09
C LYS A 203 31.67 2.62 1.76
N GLU A 204 32.44 1.62 1.40
CA GLU A 204 32.25 0.81 0.19
C GLU A 204 30.83 0.22 0.13
N LYS A 205 30.33 -0.28 1.27
CA LYS A 205 28.96 -0.79 1.37
C LYS A 205 27.91 0.30 1.08
N TYR A 206 28.08 1.53 1.60
CA TYR A 206 27.14 2.61 1.35
C TYR A 206 27.23 3.14 -0.08
N GLU A 207 28.42 3.19 -0.67
CA GLU A 207 28.61 3.55 -2.07
C GLU A 207 27.98 2.52 -3.02
N ALA A 208 28.08 1.22 -2.71
CA ALA A 208 27.40 0.17 -3.46
C ALA A 208 25.87 0.30 -3.39
N ILE A 209 25.32 0.62 -2.21
CA ILE A 209 23.88 0.90 -2.04
C ILE A 209 23.48 2.14 -2.85
N GLN A 210 24.27 3.20 -2.81
CA GLN A 210 24.04 4.44 -3.54
C GLN A 210 24.06 4.21 -5.06
N LYS A 211 25.03 3.44 -5.54
CA LYS A 211 25.12 3.03 -6.94
C LYS A 211 23.85 2.28 -7.37
N LYS A 212 23.44 1.26 -6.62
CA LYS A 212 22.20 0.51 -6.89
C LYS A 212 20.99 1.42 -6.95
N MET A 213 20.85 2.36 -6.00
CA MET A 213 19.73 3.30 -5.99
C MET A 213 19.73 4.24 -7.20
N ASN A 214 20.91 4.62 -7.69
CA ASN A 214 21.04 5.45 -8.88
C ASN A 214 20.72 4.65 -10.16
N ASP A 215 21.28 3.45 -10.29
CA ASP A 215 21.08 2.58 -11.46
C ASP A 215 19.59 2.20 -11.64
N GLU A 216 18.90 1.93 -10.53
CA GLU A 216 17.47 1.59 -10.52
C GLU A 216 16.53 2.83 -10.34
N ASN A 217 17.07 4.04 -10.32
CA ASN A 217 16.36 5.30 -10.08
C ASN A 217 15.45 5.29 -8.84
N LEU A 218 15.93 4.69 -7.75
CA LEU A 218 15.16 4.54 -6.53
C LEU A 218 15.28 5.77 -5.63
N ARG A 219 14.16 6.26 -5.11
CA ARG A 219 14.15 7.36 -4.11
C ARG A 219 14.55 6.89 -2.72
N GLN A 220 14.29 5.62 -2.41
CA GLN A 220 14.67 4.97 -1.16
C GLN A 220 14.82 3.46 -1.38
N LEU A 221 15.63 2.82 -0.55
CA LEU A 221 15.88 1.38 -0.57
C LEU A 221 15.86 0.83 0.86
N SER A 222 15.00 -0.15 1.10
CA SER A 222 14.95 -0.94 2.32
C SER A 222 15.72 -2.25 2.11
N LEU A 223 16.75 -2.51 2.91
CA LEU A 223 17.58 -3.71 2.71
C LEU A 223 16.91 -5.02 3.12
N THR A 224 16.06 -4.97 4.15
CA THR A 224 15.40 -6.17 4.69
C THR A 224 14.16 -6.55 3.92
N ASP A 225 13.38 -5.54 3.52
CA ASP A 225 12.14 -5.67 2.75
C ASP A 225 12.11 -4.54 1.69
N PRO A 226 12.62 -4.79 0.47
CA PRO A 226 12.77 -3.76 -0.56
C PRO A 226 11.47 -3.09 -1.01
N GLU A 227 10.34 -3.80 -0.90
CA GLU A 227 9.02 -3.29 -1.28
C GLU A 227 8.43 -2.37 -0.20
N SER A 228 8.93 -2.43 1.04
CA SER A 228 8.48 -1.55 2.13
C SER A 228 9.09 -0.15 2.03
N LYS A 229 8.32 0.88 2.43
CA LYS A 229 8.76 2.29 2.34
C LYS A 229 8.67 3.03 3.66
N LEU A 230 9.47 4.09 3.77
CA LEU A 230 9.41 5.01 4.89
C LEU A 230 8.14 5.84 4.78
N MET A 231 7.30 5.80 5.80
CA MET A 231 6.04 6.55 5.86
C MET A 231 5.78 7.08 7.26
N LYS A 232 4.92 8.09 7.36
CA LYS A 232 4.49 8.65 8.63
C LYS A 232 3.51 7.70 9.30
N MET A 233 3.82 7.25 10.51
CA MET A 233 2.99 6.40 11.35
C MET A 233 2.53 7.18 12.59
N SER A 234 1.69 6.61 13.44
CA SER A 234 1.22 7.23 14.70
C SER A 234 2.38 7.63 15.64
N GLU A 235 3.45 6.84 15.69
CA GLU A 235 4.61 7.05 16.55
C GLU A 235 5.78 7.75 15.83
N GLY A 236 5.53 8.46 14.73
CA GLY A 236 6.55 9.10 13.91
C GLY A 236 6.83 8.38 12.60
N PHE A 237 8.07 8.49 12.05
CA PHE A 237 8.41 7.84 10.79
C PHE A 237 8.88 6.41 11.01
N GLY A 238 8.29 5.48 10.28
CA GLY A 238 8.64 4.07 10.27
C GLY A 238 8.61 3.47 8.87
N VAL A 239 9.24 2.31 8.70
CA VAL A 239 9.19 1.57 7.42
C VAL A 239 8.03 0.60 7.47
N GLY A 240 7.18 0.63 6.45
CA GLY A 240 5.97 -0.18 6.44
C GLY A 240 5.24 -0.20 5.11
N TYR A 241 4.02 -0.66 5.18
CA TYR A 241 3.03 -0.69 4.11
C TYR A 241 1.81 0.13 4.52
N ASN A 242 1.15 0.71 3.54
CA ASN A 242 -0.14 1.36 3.71
C ASN A 242 -1.23 0.36 3.28
N THR A 243 -2.05 -0.06 4.23
CA THR A 243 -3.16 -0.97 3.96
C THR A 243 -4.44 -0.16 3.85
N GLN A 244 -5.02 -0.15 2.66
CA GLN A 244 -6.31 0.45 2.35
C GLN A 244 -7.41 -0.55 2.64
N THR A 245 -8.51 -0.11 3.25
CA THR A 245 -9.69 -0.93 3.52
C THR A 245 -10.94 -0.28 2.96
N ALA A 246 -11.85 -1.11 2.48
CA ALA A 246 -13.22 -0.76 2.16
C ALA A 246 -14.14 -1.44 3.18
N VAL A 247 -14.81 -0.66 3.99
CA VAL A 247 -15.62 -1.12 5.12
C VAL A 247 -17.08 -0.80 4.87
N ASP A 248 -17.96 -1.79 4.99
CA ASP A 248 -19.41 -1.60 4.86
C ASP A 248 -19.94 -0.62 5.92
N VAL A 249 -20.72 0.37 5.48
CA VAL A 249 -21.15 1.49 6.33
C VAL A 249 -22.11 1.05 7.44
N GLY A 250 -22.99 0.09 7.17
CA GLY A 250 -23.99 -0.37 8.12
C GLY A 250 -23.47 -1.41 9.11
N THR A 251 -22.70 -2.36 8.63
CA THR A 251 -22.29 -3.52 9.45
C THR A 251 -20.85 -3.48 9.93
N HIS A 252 -20.03 -2.59 9.39
CA HIS A 252 -18.59 -2.46 9.66
C HIS A 252 -17.76 -3.71 9.27
N LEU A 253 -18.29 -4.58 8.41
CA LEU A 253 -17.51 -5.66 7.81
C LEU A 253 -16.53 -5.08 6.78
N ILE A 254 -15.33 -5.63 6.73
CA ILE A 254 -14.33 -5.27 5.72
C ILE A 254 -14.73 -5.99 4.42
N ALA A 255 -15.27 -5.23 3.45
CA ALA A 255 -15.68 -5.74 2.14
C ALA A 255 -14.46 -6.05 1.25
N GLY A 256 -13.40 -5.25 1.36
CA GLY A 256 -12.19 -5.44 0.58
C GLY A 256 -10.99 -4.71 1.16
N PHE A 257 -9.81 -5.05 0.67
CA PHE A 257 -8.58 -4.38 1.07
C PHE A 257 -7.51 -4.40 -0.04
N GLU A 258 -6.57 -3.48 0.07
CA GLU A 258 -5.36 -3.46 -0.76
C GLU A 258 -4.15 -3.06 0.09
N VAL A 259 -3.03 -3.74 -0.11
CA VAL A 259 -1.75 -3.34 0.49
C VAL A 259 -0.97 -2.56 -0.55
N THR A 260 -0.56 -1.35 -0.21
CA THR A 260 0.24 -0.49 -1.09
C THR A 260 1.52 -0.03 -0.39
N ASP A 261 2.54 0.26 -1.17
CA ASP A 261 3.78 0.90 -0.73
C ASP A 261 3.70 2.43 -0.81
N CYS A 262 2.55 2.98 -1.25
CA CYS A 262 2.33 4.41 -1.36
C CYS A 262 2.18 5.04 0.04
N PRO A 263 3.02 6.01 0.43
CA PRO A 263 2.92 6.65 1.74
C PRO A 263 1.69 7.55 1.91
N THR A 264 1.02 7.92 0.81
CA THR A 264 -0.16 8.80 0.77
C THR A 264 -1.39 8.04 0.32
N ASP A 265 -2.56 8.57 0.65
CA ASP A 265 -3.84 7.96 0.34
C ASP A 265 -4.47 8.53 -0.95
N HIS A 266 -3.78 9.48 -1.63
CA HIS A 266 -4.22 10.05 -2.91
C HIS A 266 -4.37 8.99 -4.01
N GLY A 267 -5.46 9.07 -4.77
CA GLY A 267 -5.69 8.22 -5.92
C GLY A 267 -5.99 6.75 -5.60
N GLN A 268 -6.48 6.45 -4.39
CA GLN A 268 -6.71 5.07 -3.95
C GLN A 268 -8.19 4.66 -3.91
N ILE A 269 -9.14 5.57 -4.17
CA ILE A 269 -10.58 5.29 -4.05
C ILE A 269 -11.03 4.33 -5.14
N THR A 270 -10.77 4.69 -6.41
CA THR A 270 -11.27 3.94 -7.57
C THR A 270 -10.83 2.49 -7.54
N ASN A 271 -9.54 2.25 -7.25
CA ASN A 271 -8.99 0.88 -7.28
C ASN A 271 -9.64 -0.05 -6.26
N ILE A 272 -9.76 0.40 -5.00
CA ILE A 272 -10.32 -0.45 -3.95
C ILE A 272 -11.84 -0.60 -4.09
N ALA A 273 -12.56 0.48 -4.45
CA ALA A 273 -14.01 0.44 -4.64
C ALA A 273 -14.40 -0.42 -5.84
N GLN A 274 -13.63 -0.36 -6.94
CA GLN A 274 -13.84 -1.21 -8.10
C GLN A 274 -13.68 -2.69 -7.76
N LYS A 275 -12.64 -3.07 -7.02
CA LYS A 275 -12.45 -4.46 -6.57
C LYS A 275 -13.63 -4.96 -5.73
N VAL A 276 -14.15 -4.13 -4.82
CA VAL A 276 -15.31 -4.50 -4.01
C VAL A 276 -16.55 -4.67 -4.88
N LYS A 277 -16.73 -3.78 -5.87
CA LYS A 277 -17.84 -3.88 -6.83
C LYS A 277 -17.76 -5.19 -7.62
N GLU A 278 -16.60 -5.50 -8.20
CA GLU A 278 -16.35 -6.74 -8.94
C GLU A 278 -16.55 -7.99 -8.07
N ASP A 279 -16.09 -7.96 -6.81
CA ASP A 279 -16.28 -9.07 -5.87
C ASP A 279 -17.77 -9.28 -5.55
N PHE A 280 -18.55 -8.21 -5.35
CA PHE A 280 -19.99 -8.33 -5.09
C PHE A 280 -20.78 -8.78 -6.32
N GLU A 281 -20.45 -8.31 -7.52
CA GLU A 281 -21.02 -8.79 -8.78
C GLU A 281 -20.77 -10.31 -8.96
N GLU A 282 -19.58 -10.80 -8.63
CA GLU A 282 -19.25 -12.22 -8.64
C GLU A 282 -20.04 -13.01 -7.59
N PHE A 283 -20.23 -12.44 -6.38
CA PHE A 283 -21.00 -13.10 -5.32
C PHE A 283 -22.48 -13.24 -5.70
N GLU A 284 -23.04 -12.22 -6.33
CA GLU A 284 -24.42 -12.24 -6.82
C GLU A 284 -24.61 -13.28 -7.92
N SER A 285 -23.75 -13.28 -8.93
CA SER A 285 -23.79 -14.23 -10.05
C SER A 285 -23.72 -15.68 -9.58
N SER A 286 -22.95 -15.96 -8.52
CA SER A 286 -22.78 -17.29 -7.95
C SER A 286 -23.90 -17.73 -7.00
N SER A 287 -24.81 -16.81 -6.64
CA SER A 287 -25.88 -17.08 -5.65
C SER A 287 -27.24 -17.39 -6.27
N GLY A 288 -27.36 -17.43 -7.61
CA GLY A 288 -28.61 -17.74 -8.32
C GLY A 288 -29.68 -16.66 -8.12
N GLY A 289 -29.32 -15.41 -8.36
CA GLY A 289 -29.99 -14.19 -7.98
C GLY A 289 -31.52 -14.20 -8.00
N SER A 290 -32.13 -13.80 -6.91
CA SER A 290 -33.48 -13.25 -6.91
C SER A 290 -33.43 -11.85 -7.52
N GLU A 291 -34.31 -11.54 -8.46
CA GLU A 291 -34.36 -10.34 -9.30
C GLU A 291 -34.43 -8.98 -8.55
N GLU A 292 -34.42 -8.95 -7.22
CA GLU A 292 -34.70 -7.73 -6.43
C GLU A 292 -33.46 -6.95 -5.95
N LYS A 293 -32.21 -7.39 -6.21
CA LYS A 293 -31.01 -6.69 -5.72
C LYS A 293 -30.05 -6.25 -6.83
N ASN A 294 -30.51 -5.42 -7.76
CA ASN A 294 -29.63 -4.62 -8.66
C ASN A 294 -28.91 -3.48 -7.90
N ILE A 295 -28.25 -3.80 -6.78
CA ILE A 295 -27.67 -2.79 -5.88
C ILE A 295 -26.23 -2.41 -6.32
N HIS A 296 -25.62 -3.19 -7.23
CA HIS A 296 -24.17 -3.10 -7.47
C HIS A 296 -23.75 -2.24 -8.66
N ASP A 297 -24.70 -1.77 -9.47
CA ASP A 297 -24.36 -0.90 -10.61
C ASP A 297 -23.69 0.40 -10.14
N ILE A 298 -24.12 0.92 -8.98
CA ILE A 298 -23.63 2.18 -8.40
C ILE A 298 -23.28 1.96 -6.93
N ILE A 299 -22.01 2.19 -6.57
CA ILE A 299 -21.53 2.11 -5.17
C ILE A 299 -21.20 3.53 -4.68
N GLU A 300 -21.71 3.88 -3.50
CA GLU A 300 -21.35 5.12 -2.82
C GLU A 300 -20.16 4.90 -1.88
N THR A 301 -19.14 5.74 -2.00
CA THR A 301 -17.95 5.67 -1.13
C THR A 301 -17.84 6.90 -0.25
N ILE A 302 -17.29 6.74 0.94
CA ILE A 302 -16.93 7.83 1.84
C ILE A 302 -15.45 7.72 2.22
N ALA A 303 -14.71 8.82 2.10
CA ALA A 303 -13.29 8.87 2.44
C ALA A 303 -12.91 10.22 3.06
N ASP A 304 -11.72 10.29 3.67
CA ASP A 304 -11.25 11.54 4.25
C ASP A 304 -10.63 12.47 3.19
N LYS A 305 -10.30 13.70 3.62
CA LYS A 305 -9.69 14.71 2.75
C LYS A 305 -8.33 14.31 2.18
N GLY A 306 -7.65 13.33 2.76
CA GLY A 306 -6.39 12.80 2.28
C GLY A 306 -6.51 12.06 0.95
N TYR A 307 -7.73 11.62 0.61
CA TYR A 307 -8.06 10.95 -0.65
C TYR A 307 -8.43 11.90 -1.78
N GLN A 308 -8.56 13.19 -1.52
CA GLN A 308 -8.98 14.13 -2.55
C GLN A 308 -7.99 14.18 -3.72
N ASP A 309 -8.41 13.60 -4.83
CA ASP A 309 -7.75 13.63 -6.12
C ASP A 309 -8.80 13.78 -7.22
N SER A 310 -8.77 14.87 -7.98
CA SER A 310 -9.80 15.14 -8.99
C SER A 310 -9.78 14.13 -10.15
N GLU A 311 -8.62 13.56 -10.48
CA GLU A 311 -8.51 12.55 -11.54
C GLU A 311 -9.08 11.20 -11.05
N ASP A 312 -8.80 10.81 -9.80
CA ASP A 312 -9.35 9.59 -9.19
C ASP A 312 -10.87 9.70 -8.99
N MET A 313 -11.37 10.85 -8.51
CA MET A 313 -12.81 11.09 -8.37
C MET A 313 -13.55 11.06 -9.73
N ALA A 314 -12.95 11.60 -10.78
CA ALA A 314 -13.50 11.53 -12.13
C ALA A 314 -13.51 10.07 -12.64
N SER A 315 -12.44 9.32 -12.43
CA SER A 315 -12.37 7.89 -12.75
C SER A 315 -13.41 7.07 -11.99
N SER A 316 -13.64 7.39 -10.70
CA SER A 316 -14.66 6.74 -9.86
C SER A 316 -16.07 6.90 -10.45
N LEU A 317 -16.46 8.14 -10.77
CA LEU A 317 -17.79 8.41 -11.36
C LEU A 317 -17.99 7.71 -12.71
N ALA A 318 -16.96 7.67 -13.56
CA ALA A 318 -17.00 6.94 -14.83
C ALA A 318 -17.23 5.43 -14.64
N LYS A 319 -16.88 4.87 -13.49
CA LYS A 319 -17.02 3.43 -13.14
C LYS A 319 -18.26 3.11 -12.28
N GLY A 320 -19.17 4.04 -12.11
CA GLY A 320 -20.34 3.82 -11.27
C GLY A 320 -20.04 3.90 -9.77
N ILE A 321 -18.99 4.61 -9.38
CA ILE A 321 -18.60 4.80 -7.99
C ILE A 321 -18.77 6.28 -7.64
N ILE A 322 -19.61 6.59 -6.65
CA ILE A 322 -19.84 7.96 -6.17
C ILE A 322 -18.84 8.30 -5.06
N PRO A 323 -17.85 9.17 -5.29
CA PRO A 323 -16.85 9.49 -4.30
C PRO A 323 -17.29 10.65 -3.39
N ASN A 324 -17.70 10.37 -2.15
CA ASN A 324 -17.90 11.40 -1.14
C ASN A 324 -16.58 11.61 -0.37
N VAL A 325 -15.84 12.65 -0.77
CA VAL A 325 -14.56 13.04 -0.18
C VAL A 325 -14.63 14.47 0.28
N ILE A 326 -14.20 14.74 1.51
CA ILE A 326 -14.17 16.11 2.04
C ILE A 326 -13.11 16.92 1.27
N PRO A 327 -13.49 18.04 0.60
CA PRO A 327 -12.53 18.87 -0.13
C PRO A 327 -11.47 19.47 0.80
N GLN A 328 -10.25 19.63 0.31
CA GLN A 328 -9.19 20.31 1.05
C GLN A 328 -9.44 21.81 1.15
N ASN A 329 -9.98 22.39 0.07
CA ASN A 329 -10.27 23.81 -0.03
C ASN A 329 -11.72 24.00 -0.52
N GLY A 330 -12.56 24.62 0.30
CA GLY A 330 -13.98 24.87 -0.03
C GLY A 330 -14.92 23.70 0.28
N ASN A 331 -16.18 23.86 -0.09
CA ASN A 331 -17.25 22.88 0.21
C ASN A 331 -17.74 22.13 -1.04
N VAL A 332 -17.06 22.31 -2.18
CA VAL A 332 -17.51 21.78 -3.48
C VAL A 332 -16.39 20.97 -4.11
N ALA A 333 -16.66 19.74 -4.48
CA ALA A 333 -15.77 18.89 -5.21
C ALA A 333 -15.97 19.11 -6.73
N GLU A 334 -14.92 19.55 -7.43
CA GLU A 334 -14.90 19.66 -8.89
C GLU A 334 -14.24 18.42 -9.51
N VAL A 335 -14.86 17.89 -10.58
CA VAL A 335 -14.32 16.82 -11.42
C VAL A 335 -14.27 17.26 -12.87
N GLU A 336 -13.23 16.85 -13.60
CA GLU A 336 -12.99 17.28 -14.98
C GLU A 336 -12.76 16.06 -15.89
N TYR A 337 -13.38 16.06 -17.07
CA TYR A 337 -13.16 15.04 -18.11
C TYR A 337 -12.59 15.68 -19.38
N ASP A 338 -11.72 14.97 -20.09
CA ASP A 338 -11.34 15.36 -21.45
C ASP A 338 -12.60 15.33 -22.32
N TYR A 339 -12.97 16.47 -22.92
CA TYR A 339 -14.18 16.57 -23.70
C TYR A 339 -14.04 15.80 -25.02
N GLU A 340 -15.00 14.93 -25.25
CA GLU A 340 -15.14 14.16 -26.50
C GLU A 340 -16.58 14.37 -27.00
N PRO A 341 -16.77 15.08 -28.16
CA PRO A 341 -18.11 15.30 -28.70
C PRO A 341 -18.71 13.96 -29.12
N CYS A 342 -19.83 13.60 -28.53
CA CYS A 342 -20.58 12.39 -28.83
C CYS A 342 -22.07 12.68 -28.73
N GLU A 343 -22.87 12.09 -29.60
CA GLU A 343 -24.33 12.16 -29.50
C GLU A 343 -24.80 11.20 -28.41
N ILE A 344 -25.49 11.75 -27.41
CA ILE A 344 -26.00 11.00 -26.26
C ILE A 344 -27.50 10.81 -26.42
N THR A 345 -27.89 9.57 -26.69
CA THR A 345 -29.30 9.16 -26.74
C THR A 345 -29.89 9.05 -25.32
N GLU A 346 -31.21 9.07 -25.20
CA GLU A 346 -31.89 8.84 -23.91
C GLU A 346 -31.54 7.46 -23.31
N GLU A 347 -31.34 6.45 -24.14
CA GLU A 347 -30.95 5.12 -23.72
C GLU A 347 -29.57 5.12 -23.05
N ILE A 348 -28.57 5.78 -23.67
CA ILE A 348 -27.22 5.94 -23.10
C ILE A 348 -27.29 6.76 -21.81
N ARG A 349 -28.09 7.83 -21.77
CA ARG A 349 -28.23 8.69 -20.60
C ARG A 349 -28.84 7.97 -19.39
N ASN A 350 -29.76 7.03 -19.63
CA ASN A 350 -30.44 6.25 -18.60
C ASN A 350 -29.68 4.98 -18.21
N SER A 351 -28.62 4.64 -18.96
CA SER A 351 -27.80 3.45 -18.72
C SER A 351 -26.95 3.62 -17.45
N LYS A 352 -26.73 2.51 -16.75
CA LYS A 352 -25.81 2.42 -15.61
C LYS A 352 -24.48 1.75 -15.98
N LYS A 353 -24.31 1.33 -17.25
CA LYS A 353 -23.10 0.70 -17.71
C LYS A 353 -21.93 1.68 -17.70
N THR A 354 -20.78 1.21 -17.25
CA THR A 354 -19.53 2.00 -17.11
C THR A 354 -19.17 2.76 -18.39
N GLU A 355 -19.29 2.09 -19.55
CA GLU A 355 -18.97 2.69 -20.84
C GLU A 355 -19.89 3.86 -21.20
N ASP A 356 -21.19 3.75 -20.88
CA ASP A 356 -22.18 4.76 -21.18
C ASP A 356 -22.07 5.94 -20.20
N LEU A 357 -21.77 5.67 -18.92
CA LEU A 357 -21.47 6.70 -17.93
C LEU A 357 -20.25 7.54 -18.35
N GLU A 358 -19.17 6.89 -18.78
CA GLU A 358 -17.96 7.58 -19.24
C GLU A 358 -18.23 8.42 -20.49
N LYS A 359 -19.00 7.90 -21.47
CA LYS A 359 -19.41 8.65 -22.68
C LYS A 359 -20.22 9.90 -22.32
N CYS A 360 -21.20 9.78 -21.43
CA CYS A 360 -21.99 10.94 -20.97
C CYS A 360 -21.10 12.00 -20.33
N LEU A 361 -20.22 11.61 -19.41
CA LEU A 361 -19.36 12.55 -18.69
C LEU A 361 -18.35 13.24 -19.61
N LYS A 362 -17.76 12.52 -20.58
CA LYS A 362 -16.89 13.10 -21.59
C LYS A 362 -17.63 14.03 -22.57
N ALA A 363 -18.89 13.74 -22.89
CA ALA A 363 -19.73 14.60 -23.73
C ALA A 363 -20.30 15.83 -22.99
N GLY A 364 -20.01 15.99 -21.69
CA GLY A 364 -20.55 17.10 -20.90
C GLY A 364 -22.03 16.93 -20.52
N VAL A 365 -22.54 15.70 -20.54
CA VAL A 365 -23.93 15.36 -20.21
C VAL A 365 -23.97 14.64 -18.86
N VAL A 366 -24.88 15.05 -17.98
CA VAL A 366 -25.08 14.37 -16.70
C VAL A 366 -25.91 13.10 -16.93
N PRO A 367 -25.38 11.89 -16.60
CA PRO A 367 -26.16 10.67 -16.59
C PRO A 367 -27.38 10.78 -15.65
N GLU A 368 -28.50 10.14 -15.97
CA GLU A 368 -29.72 10.24 -15.14
C GLU A 368 -29.48 9.74 -13.70
N VAL A 369 -28.65 8.72 -13.54
CA VAL A 369 -28.28 8.16 -12.24
C VAL A 369 -27.52 9.15 -11.33
N TYR A 370 -26.90 10.19 -11.89
CA TYR A 370 -26.18 11.23 -11.16
C TYR A 370 -26.91 12.58 -11.11
N LYS A 371 -28.14 12.68 -11.59
CA LYS A 371 -28.91 13.91 -11.71
C LYS A 371 -29.02 14.72 -10.41
N GLU A 372 -29.19 14.02 -9.27
CA GLU A 372 -29.33 14.66 -7.96
C GLU A 372 -28.00 15.11 -7.32
N ILE A 373 -26.89 14.55 -7.79
CA ILE A 373 -25.58 14.73 -7.16
C ILE A 373 -24.56 15.45 -8.04
N LEU A 374 -24.75 15.46 -9.37
CA LEU A 374 -23.77 16.01 -10.30
C LEU A 374 -24.38 17.16 -11.11
N LYS A 375 -23.67 18.28 -11.20
CA LYS A 375 -24.08 19.44 -11.99
C LYS A 375 -23.00 19.79 -13.00
N PHE A 376 -23.37 19.93 -14.27
CA PHE A 376 -22.46 20.40 -15.30
C PHE A 376 -22.29 21.92 -15.20
N GLU A 377 -21.04 22.39 -15.09
CA GLU A 377 -20.68 23.81 -14.94
C GLU A 377 -20.19 24.46 -16.24
N GLY A 378 -19.97 23.68 -17.28
CA GLY A 378 -19.52 24.16 -18.58
C GLY A 378 -18.17 23.60 -19.02
N MET A 379 -17.64 24.20 -20.10
CA MET A 379 -16.36 23.80 -20.69
C MET A 379 -15.23 24.73 -20.23
N LYS A 380 -14.07 24.15 -19.88
CA LYS A 380 -12.86 24.91 -19.59
C LYS A 380 -11.73 24.48 -20.52
N GLU A 381 -10.96 25.44 -21.03
CA GLU A 381 -9.75 25.13 -21.78
C GLU A 381 -8.56 24.93 -20.84
N LYS A 382 -7.87 23.81 -21.00
CA LYS A 382 -6.67 23.49 -20.22
C LYS A 382 -5.48 23.29 -21.15
N THR A 383 -4.43 24.08 -20.94
CA THR A 383 -3.19 23.93 -21.71
C THR A 383 -2.34 22.83 -21.08
N ARG A 384 -2.03 21.79 -21.84
CA ARG A 384 -1.08 20.73 -21.49
C ARG A 384 0.17 20.85 -22.37
N TYR A 385 1.32 20.61 -21.77
CA TYR A 385 2.58 20.54 -22.53
C TYR A 385 3.01 19.09 -22.65
N GLU A 386 3.09 18.62 -23.88
CA GLU A 386 3.60 17.30 -24.23
C GLU A 386 5.01 17.43 -24.79
N TYR A 387 5.80 16.36 -24.70
CA TYR A 387 7.18 16.35 -25.15
C TYR A 387 7.35 15.13 -26.05
N GLU A 388 7.69 15.39 -27.31
CA GLU A 388 7.96 14.34 -28.31
C GLU A 388 9.47 14.26 -28.53
N SER A 389 10.02 13.05 -28.62
CA SER A 389 11.40 12.83 -29.05
C SER A 389 11.53 13.10 -30.54
N THR A 390 12.58 13.80 -30.93
CA THR A 390 12.95 14.07 -32.32
C THR A 390 14.21 13.27 -32.68
N ASP A 391 14.40 12.94 -33.93
CA ASP A 391 15.57 12.20 -34.44
C ASP A 391 16.86 13.06 -34.47
N ALA A 392 16.81 14.29 -34.03
CA ALA A 392 17.96 15.17 -33.92
C ALA A 392 18.87 14.73 -32.75
N GLY A 393 19.92 14.02 -33.07
CA GLY A 393 20.95 13.63 -32.11
C GLY A 393 21.63 14.85 -31.48
N THR A 394 21.39 15.12 -30.21
CA THR A 394 22.19 16.09 -29.44
C THR A 394 23.56 15.49 -29.16
N ALA A 395 24.62 16.28 -29.37
CA ALA A 395 25.97 15.92 -28.94
C ALA A 395 25.94 15.76 -27.41
N LYS A 396 26.03 14.51 -26.91
CA LYS A 396 25.98 14.19 -25.49
C LYS A 396 27.22 14.75 -24.81
N MET A 397 27.02 15.62 -23.83
CA MET A 397 28.10 16.10 -22.97
C MET A 397 28.43 14.99 -21.96
N THR A 398 29.71 14.73 -21.75
CA THR A 398 30.13 13.85 -20.63
C THR A 398 29.86 14.52 -19.28
N THR A 399 29.77 13.76 -18.21
CA THR A 399 29.59 14.29 -16.85
C THR A 399 30.65 15.33 -16.48
N GLU A 400 31.89 15.12 -16.88
CA GLU A 400 32.99 16.06 -16.68
C GLU A 400 32.80 17.37 -17.43
N GLN A 401 32.38 17.31 -18.69
CA GLN A 401 32.04 18.49 -19.49
C GLN A 401 30.86 19.27 -18.91
N MET A 402 29.85 18.57 -18.37
CA MET A 402 28.71 19.18 -17.70
C MET A 402 29.15 19.94 -16.43
N ILE A 403 30.04 19.34 -15.63
CA ILE A 403 30.58 19.98 -14.42
C ILE A 403 31.44 21.20 -14.79
N LEU A 404 32.29 21.11 -15.81
CA LEU A 404 33.08 22.23 -16.31
C LEU A 404 32.19 23.36 -16.76
N LYS A 405 31.17 23.08 -17.56
CA LYS A 405 30.17 24.06 -18.00
C LYS A 405 29.40 24.68 -16.85
N ALA A 406 29.06 23.90 -15.84
CA ALA A 406 28.39 24.41 -14.65
C ALA A 406 29.28 25.42 -13.89
N ARG A 407 30.58 25.20 -13.79
CA ARG A 407 31.54 26.12 -13.13
C ARG A 407 31.65 27.47 -13.81
N GLU A 408 31.27 27.58 -15.08
CA GLU A 408 31.18 28.88 -15.80
C GLU A 408 29.96 29.74 -15.37
N GLY A 409 29.21 29.31 -14.35
CA GLY A 409 28.05 30.05 -13.81
C GLY A 409 26.70 29.58 -14.36
N TYR A 410 26.61 28.30 -14.77
CA TYR A 410 25.38 27.71 -15.27
C TYR A 410 24.85 26.61 -14.36
N PHE A 411 23.55 26.38 -14.44
CA PHE A 411 22.95 25.09 -14.07
C PHE A 411 22.88 24.22 -15.33
N VAL A 412 23.47 23.02 -15.28
CA VAL A 412 23.51 22.10 -16.43
C VAL A 412 22.73 20.85 -16.06
N ARG A 413 21.70 20.52 -16.86
CA ARG A 413 20.86 19.35 -16.66
C ARG A 413 21.38 18.20 -17.51
N ASP A 414 21.60 17.05 -16.87
CA ASP A 414 21.72 15.77 -17.54
C ASP A 414 20.33 15.19 -17.75
N ALA A 415 19.92 15.04 -19.01
CA ALA A 415 18.59 14.56 -19.39
C ALA A 415 18.41 13.05 -19.11
N GLU A 416 19.49 12.26 -19.19
CA GLU A 416 19.46 10.80 -18.97
C GLU A 416 19.33 10.45 -17.48
N SER A 417 20.23 10.97 -16.66
CA SER A 417 20.19 10.73 -15.21
C SER A 417 19.17 11.59 -14.47
N ASN A 418 18.56 12.56 -15.16
CA ASN A 418 17.63 13.54 -14.57
C ASN A 418 18.22 14.31 -13.37
N LEU A 419 19.49 14.65 -13.46
CA LEU A 419 20.24 15.40 -12.46
C LEU A 419 20.58 16.80 -12.99
N VAL A 420 20.88 17.73 -12.08
CA VAL A 420 21.35 19.08 -12.45
C VAL A 420 22.63 19.39 -11.70
N PHE A 421 23.68 19.82 -12.42
CA PHE A 421 24.94 20.30 -11.85
C PHE A 421 24.86 21.81 -11.58
N CYS A 422 25.21 22.25 -10.38
CA CYS A 422 25.26 23.67 -10.02
C CYS A 422 26.66 24.25 -10.27
N PRO A 423 26.85 25.59 -10.24
CA PRO A 423 28.13 26.24 -10.46
C PRO A 423 29.27 25.80 -9.54
N GLN A 424 28.97 25.22 -8.42
CA GLN A 424 29.96 24.61 -7.51
C GLN A 424 30.22 23.13 -7.76
N GLY A 425 29.72 22.58 -8.88
CA GLY A 425 29.84 21.19 -9.25
C GLY A 425 29.00 20.22 -8.37
N LYS A 426 28.13 20.76 -7.53
CA LYS A 426 27.25 19.91 -6.69
C LYS A 426 26.00 19.50 -7.45
N ILE A 427 25.53 18.29 -7.19
CA ILE A 427 24.37 17.69 -7.84
C ILE A 427 23.08 18.18 -7.15
N LEU A 428 22.14 18.70 -7.94
CA LEU A 428 20.76 18.96 -7.54
C LEU A 428 19.87 17.85 -8.08
N ARG A 429 18.95 17.37 -7.24
CA ARG A 429 18.03 16.28 -7.59
C ARG A 429 16.60 16.79 -7.75
N GLN A 430 15.79 16.05 -8.49
CA GLN A 430 14.39 16.39 -8.69
C GLN A 430 13.64 16.46 -7.34
N LYS A 431 12.98 17.60 -7.10
CA LYS A 431 12.12 17.83 -5.94
C LYS A 431 10.64 17.62 -6.27
N SER A 432 10.18 18.22 -7.37
CA SER A 432 8.78 18.20 -7.79
C SER A 432 8.64 18.55 -9.27
N VAL A 433 7.51 18.18 -9.85
CA VAL A 433 7.08 18.65 -11.17
C VAL A 433 5.99 19.71 -10.96
N LYS A 434 6.13 20.86 -11.60
CA LYS A 434 5.15 21.95 -11.54
C LYS A 434 3.97 21.70 -12.47
N LYS A 435 2.84 22.38 -12.24
CA LYS A 435 1.64 22.33 -13.11
C LYS A 435 1.92 22.66 -14.58
N ASN A 436 2.94 23.49 -14.85
CA ASN A 436 3.36 23.84 -16.22
C ASN A 436 4.33 22.81 -16.85
N GLY A 437 4.55 21.66 -16.23
CA GLY A 437 5.45 20.60 -16.69
C GLY A 437 6.93 20.85 -16.41
N ASN A 438 7.30 21.96 -15.78
CA ASN A 438 8.69 22.21 -15.39
C ASN A 438 9.08 21.33 -14.19
N ILE A 439 10.29 20.79 -14.26
CA ILE A 439 10.87 19.97 -13.20
C ILE A 439 11.71 20.89 -12.30
N ARG A 440 11.47 20.82 -11.00
CA ARG A 440 12.21 21.57 -9.99
C ARG A 440 13.28 20.70 -9.36
N TYR A 441 14.49 21.20 -9.35
CA TYR A 441 15.67 20.56 -8.76
C TYR A 441 16.19 21.35 -7.56
N CYS A 442 16.64 20.68 -6.52
CA CYS A 442 17.31 21.29 -5.38
C CYS A 442 18.25 20.30 -4.66
N ASN A 443 19.17 20.86 -3.88
CA ASN A 443 19.94 20.12 -2.88
C ASN A 443 20.13 21.04 -1.66
N LYS A 444 19.26 20.88 -0.68
CA LYS A 444 19.24 21.76 0.50
C LYS A 444 20.52 21.70 1.31
N LEU A 445 21.06 20.48 1.52
CA LEU A 445 22.27 20.23 2.28
C LEU A 445 23.50 20.87 1.61
N ALA A 446 23.70 20.57 0.33
CA ALA A 446 24.79 21.14 -0.43
C ALA A 446 24.71 22.68 -0.50
N CYS A 447 23.51 23.26 -0.58
CA CYS A 447 23.32 24.71 -0.57
C CYS A 447 23.53 25.33 0.81
N LYS A 448 23.13 24.67 1.89
CA LYS A 448 23.30 25.13 3.27
C LYS A 448 24.77 25.25 3.62
N ASN A 449 25.58 24.27 3.21
CA ASN A 449 27.02 24.18 3.47
C ASN A 449 27.88 24.84 2.35
N CYS A 450 27.25 25.53 1.39
CA CYS A 450 27.95 26.11 0.26
C CYS A 450 28.69 27.40 0.65
N LYS A 451 30.01 27.43 0.44
CA LYS A 451 30.86 28.63 0.68
C LYS A 451 30.56 29.77 -0.31
N HIS A 452 30.15 29.47 -1.53
CA HIS A 452 29.87 30.42 -2.61
C HIS A 452 28.41 30.34 -3.03
N LYS A 453 27.51 30.86 -2.20
CA LYS A 453 26.06 30.83 -2.46
C LYS A 453 25.68 31.62 -3.71
N CYS A 454 24.95 30.97 -4.61
CA CYS A 454 24.36 31.55 -5.82
C CYS A 454 22.94 32.09 -5.60
N THR A 455 22.49 32.19 -4.36
CA THR A 455 21.15 32.66 -3.98
C THR A 455 21.20 33.40 -2.64
N LYS A 456 20.27 34.34 -2.45
CA LYS A 456 20.04 34.99 -1.14
C LYS A 456 19.23 34.11 -0.19
N SER A 457 18.53 33.12 -0.72
CA SER A 457 17.73 32.15 0.07
C SER A 457 18.63 31.10 0.71
N GLU A 458 18.10 30.38 1.69
CA GLU A 458 18.81 29.30 2.40
C GLU A 458 19.32 28.22 1.41
N TRP A 459 18.54 27.92 0.38
CA TRP A 459 18.92 27.02 -0.72
C TRP A 459 18.39 27.53 -2.07
N LYS A 460 19.02 27.09 -3.16
CA LYS A 460 18.61 27.39 -4.54
C LYS A 460 17.70 26.29 -5.07
N GLU A 461 16.64 26.69 -5.75
CA GLU A 461 15.79 25.84 -6.58
C GLU A 461 16.01 26.21 -8.05
N ALA A 462 16.32 25.23 -8.89
CA ALA A 462 16.47 25.39 -10.33
C ALA A 462 15.29 24.69 -11.03
N ASP A 463 14.57 25.43 -11.89
CA ASP A 463 13.43 24.91 -12.62
C ASP A 463 13.82 24.72 -14.09
N PHE A 464 13.63 23.50 -14.60
CA PHE A 464 13.90 23.12 -15.99
C PHE A 464 12.64 22.61 -16.66
N SER A 465 12.38 22.99 -17.90
CA SER A 465 11.49 22.24 -18.77
C SER A 465 12.21 20.99 -19.30
N LYS A 466 11.47 19.99 -19.77
CA LYS A 466 12.09 18.73 -20.25
C LYS A 466 12.99 18.97 -21.47
N ASP A 467 12.75 20.03 -22.20
CA ASP A 467 13.51 20.49 -23.37
C ASP A 467 14.63 21.50 -23.03
N SER A 468 14.96 21.71 -21.77
CA SER A 468 16.02 22.63 -21.33
C SER A 468 17.20 21.87 -20.76
N LEU A 469 18.41 22.18 -21.21
CA LEU A 469 19.66 21.57 -20.74
C LEU A 469 20.52 22.51 -19.91
N ILE A 470 20.59 23.79 -20.26
CA ILE A 470 21.49 24.75 -19.61
C ILE A 470 20.73 26.03 -19.25
N HIS A 471 20.90 26.51 -18.02
CA HIS A 471 20.38 27.78 -17.53
C HIS A 471 21.47 28.58 -16.83
N LYS A 472 21.59 29.87 -17.12
CA LYS A 472 22.48 30.78 -16.40
C LYS A 472 21.96 31.08 -15.00
N VAL A 473 22.84 31.16 -14.01
CA VAL A 473 22.47 31.39 -12.60
C VAL A 473 21.89 32.80 -12.39
N SER A 474 22.44 33.79 -13.10
CA SER A 474 21.97 35.18 -13.09
C SER A 474 21.86 35.64 -14.54
N GLY A 475 20.63 35.75 -15.07
CA GLY A 475 20.41 36.19 -16.45
C GLY A 475 18.95 36.06 -16.87
N ASN A 476 18.60 36.68 -17.99
CA ASN A 476 17.29 36.59 -18.62
C ASN A 476 17.09 35.19 -19.20
N LYS A 477 15.83 34.72 -19.27
CA LYS A 477 15.44 33.42 -19.86
C LYS A 477 15.92 33.16 -21.30
N LYS A 478 16.46 34.18 -21.97
CA LYS A 478 17.01 34.11 -23.33
C LYS A 478 18.34 33.34 -23.44
N ASP A 479 19.06 33.15 -22.33
CA ASP A 479 20.37 32.47 -22.32
C ASP A 479 20.26 30.95 -21.99
N SER A 480 19.13 30.31 -22.24
CA SER A 480 18.94 28.89 -22.03
C SER A 480 19.22 28.11 -23.31
N VAL A 481 20.04 27.07 -23.22
CA VAL A 481 20.23 26.07 -24.31
C VAL A 481 19.13 25.01 -24.18
N LYS A 482 18.46 24.75 -25.30
CA LYS A 482 17.43 23.71 -25.39
C LYS A 482 18.02 22.39 -25.84
N ASP A 483 17.29 21.32 -25.55
CA ASP A 483 17.54 19.98 -26.02
C ASP A 483 16.80 19.79 -27.35
N ASP A 484 17.53 19.78 -28.44
CA ASP A 484 16.96 19.61 -29.79
C ASP A 484 16.42 18.19 -30.02
N SER A 485 16.77 17.21 -29.16
CA SER A 485 16.20 15.87 -29.19
C SER A 485 14.77 15.79 -28.64
N VAL A 486 14.27 16.86 -28.01
CA VAL A 486 12.94 16.89 -27.40
C VAL A 486 12.17 18.14 -27.82
N LYS A 487 11.05 17.97 -28.52
CA LYS A 487 10.16 19.05 -28.93
C LYS A 487 9.02 19.21 -27.92
N ARG A 488 8.88 20.42 -27.38
CA ARG A 488 7.76 20.79 -26.51
C ARG A 488 6.57 21.22 -27.34
N ILE A 489 5.46 20.49 -27.20
CA ILE A 489 4.21 20.78 -27.90
C ILE A 489 3.20 21.33 -26.88
N LYS A 490 2.58 22.46 -27.22
CA LYS A 490 1.46 23.01 -26.46
C LYS A 490 0.17 22.45 -27.03
N ARG A 491 -0.51 21.60 -26.25
CA ARG A 491 -1.86 21.13 -26.61
C ARG A 491 -2.89 21.82 -25.74
N ILE A 492 -3.92 22.34 -26.37
CA ILE A 492 -5.10 22.88 -25.70
C ILE A 492 -6.15 21.80 -25.74
N LYS A 493 -6.59 21.33 -24.59
CA LYS A 493 -7.69 20.37 -24.46
C LYS A 493 -8.88 21.07 -23.83
N GLN A 494 -10.05 20.80 -24.37
CA GLN A 494 -11.32 21.19 -23.75
C GLN A 494 -11.65 20.16 -22.67
N LYS A 495 -12.10 20.67 -21.51
CA LYS A 495 -12.50 19.85 -20.36
C LYS A 495 -13.96 20.12 -20.04
N ALA A 496 -14.76 19.06 -19.93
CA ALA A 496 -16.08 19.14 -19.32
C ALA A 496 -15.92 19.17 -17.80
N VAL A 497 -16.49 20.20 -17.15
CA VAL A 497 -16.34 20.42 -15.70
C VAL A 497 -17.67 20.21 -15.01
N PHE A 498 -17.63 19.43 -13.95
CA PHE A 498 -18.80 19.12 -13.13
C PHE A 498 -18.53 19.42 -11.67
N THR A 499 -19.59 19.72 -10.95
CA THR A 499 -19.61 19.91 -9.51
C THR A 499 -20.35 18.77 -8.86
N LEU A 500 -19.73 18.13 -7.87
CA LEU A 500 -20.28 17.02 -7.13
C LEU A 500 -20.85 17.48 -5.79
N LYS A 501 -22.14 17.20 -5.55
CA LYS A 501 -22.81 17.40 -4.26
C LYS A 501 -22.48 16.23 -3.34
N LEU A 502 -21.89 16.52 -2.19
CA LEU A 502 -21.45 15.51 -1.24
C LEU A 502 -22.57 15.09 -0.28
N ASN A 503 -22.60 13.82 0.08
CA ASN A 503 -23.48 13.28 1.11
C ASN A 503 -22.90 13.53 2.51
N MET A 504 -23.27 14.67 3.10
CA MET A 504 -22.75 15.10 4.40
C MET A 504 -23.18 14.23 5.58
N GLU A 505 -24.31 13.54 5.50
CA GLU A 505 -24.78 12.63 6.55
C GLU A 505 -23.91 11.38 6.63
N LYS A 506 -23.60 10.78 5.48
CA LYS A 506 -22.68 9.63 5.42
C LYS A 506 -21.26 10.03 5.81
N LEU A 507 -20.79 11.20 5.37
CA LEU A 507 -19.45 11.70 5.74
C LEU A 507 -19.26 11.88 7.26
N LYS A 508 -20.31 12.26 8.00
CA LYS A 508 -20.27 12.33 9.47
C LYS A 508 -20.06 10.96 10.13
N LYS A 509 -20.59 9.88 9.54
CA LYS A 509 -20.43 8.51 10.05
C LYS A 509 -19.04 7.92 9.75
N ARG A 510 -18.29 8.47 8.79
CA ARG A 510 -17.01 7.94 8.29
C ARG A 510 -16.05 7.53 9.40
N MET A 511 -15.78 8.43 10.34
CA MET A 511 -14.77 8.21 11.38
C MET A 511 -15.09 6.98 12.23
N CYS A 512 -16.36 6.82 12.61
CA CYS A 512 -16.81 5.67 13.39
C CYS A 512 -16.69 4.36 12.59
N VAL A 513 -17.00 4.39 11.28
CA VAL A 513 -16.99 3.20 10.41
C VAL A 513 -15.56 2.74 10.12
N SER A 514 -14.69 3.66 9.69
CA SER A 514 -13.35 3.28 9.19
C SER A 514 -12.32 3.08 10.31
N GLU A 515 -12.40 3.82 11.42
CA GLU A 515 -11.42 3.68 12.51
C GLU A 515 -11.67 2.44 13.39
N HIS A 516 -12.92 1.99 13.51
CA HIS A 516 -13.29 0.83 14.33
C HIS A 516 -12.56 -0.47 13.94
N PRO A 517 -12.51 -0.88 12.65
CA PRO A 517 -11.75 -2.06 12.26
C PRO A 517 -10.27 -1.97 12.61
N PHE A 518 -9.62 -0.85 12.29
CA PHE A 518 -8.21 -0.66 12.57
C PHE A 518 -7.89 -0.64 14.07
N GLY A 519 -8.76 -0.06 14.89
CA GLY A 519 -8.64 -0.12 16.34
C GLY A 519 -8.64 -1.54 16.87
N THR A 520 -9.59 -2.36 16.44
CA THR A 520 -9.70 -3.78 16.78
C THR A 520 -8.51 -4.58 16.26
N ILE A 521 -8.15 -4.43 14.98
CA ILE A 521 -7.07 -5.18 14.34
C ILE A 521 -5.73 -4.89 15.02
N LYS A 522 -5.42 -3.61 15.26
CA LYS A 522 -4.14 -3.22 15.86
C LYS A 522 -4.07 -3.56 17.34
N ARG A 523 -5.11 -3.25 18.12
CA ARG A 523 -5.08 -3.40 19.60
C ARG A 523 -5.46 -4.80 20.06
N HIS A 524 -6.55 -5.36 19.52
CA HIS A 524 -7.07 -6.65 19.97
C HIS A 524 -6.55 -7.85 19.19
N LEU A 525 -6.20 -7.69 17.89
CA LEU A 525 -5.64 -8.77 17.07
C LEU A 525 -4.12 -8.71 16.93
N GLY A 526 -3.45 -7.76 17.62
CA GLY A 526 -2.00 -7.64 17.62
C GLY A 526 -1.39 -7.29 16.26
N GLY A 527 -2.18 -6.68 15.36
CA GLY A 527 -1.82 -6.40 13.97
C GLY A 527 -0.95 -5.15 13.76
N TYR A 528 -0.14 -4.72 14.73
CA TYR A 528 0.69 -3.52 14.58
C TYR A 528 1.78 -3.63 13.53
N TYR A 529 2.28 -4.84 13.30
CA TYR A 529 3.42 -5.11 12.41
C TYR A 529 3.22 -6.42 11.67
N PHE A 530 3.84 -6.52 10.51
CA PHE A 530 3.86 -7.75 9.73
C PHE A 530 5.01 -8.67 10.16
N LEU A 531 4.79 -9.96 10.01
CA LEU A 531 5.79 -11.00 10.24
C LEU A 531 6.46 -11.43 8.94
N LEU A 532 5.82 -11.16 7.81
CA LEU A 532 6.27 -11.55 6.48
C LEU A 532 6.87 -10.35 5.74
N LYS A 533 7.72 -10.62 4.74
CA LYS A 533 8.39 -9.66 3.88
C LYS A 533 7.87 -9.79 2.45
N GLY A 534 7.77 -8.65 1.77
CA GLY A 534 7.26 -8.56 0.40
C GLY A 534 5.74 -8.45 0.33
N LYS A 535 5.26 -7.60 -0.56
CA LYS A 535 3.86 -7.16 -0.68
C LYS A 535 2.87 -8.33 -0.71
N ILE A 536 3.10 -9.32 -1.58
CA ILE A 536 2.17 -10.45 -1.76
C ILE A 536 2.01 -11.29 -0.48
N LYS A 537 3.10 -11.48 0.29
CA LYS A 537 3.04 -12.22 1.56
C LYS A 537 2.39 -11.39 2.67
N VAL A 538 2.63 -10.08 2.64
CA VAL A 538 1.97 -9.12 3.55
C VAL A 538 0.47 -9.07 3.26
N GLU A 539 0.04 -9.14 2.00
CA GLU A 539 -1.37 -9.26 1.62
C GLU A 539 -2.03 -10.51 2.21
N ALA A 540 -1.34 -11.66 2.17
CA ALA A 540 -1.86 -12.90 2.78
C ALA A 540 -1.98 -12.77 4.31
N GLU A 541 -1.02 -12.12 4.96
CA GLU A 541 -1.08 -11.85 6.40
C GLU A 541 -2.20 -10.87 6.75
N THR A 542 -2.41 -9.84 5.94
CA THR A 542 -3.53 -8.90 6.05
C THR A 542 -4.87 -9.61 5.88
N ALA A 543 -4.98 -10.52 4.90
CA ALA A 543 -6.19 -11.32 4.68
C ALA A 543 -6.59 -12.12 5.92
N LEU A 544 -5.64 -12.76 6.59
CA LEU A 544 -5.89 -13.51 7.84
C LEU A 544 -6.33 -12.59 8.99
N LEU A 545 -5.70 -11.41 9.14
CA LEU A 545 -6.08 -10.42 10.16
C LEU A 545 -7.50 -9.90 9.93
N PHE A 546 -7.83 -9.57 8.68
CA PHE A 546 -9.12 -9.00 8.32
C PHE A 546 -10.24 -10.04 8.35
N MET A 547 -9.93 -11.27 7.97
CA MET A 547 -10.85 -12.40 8.12
C MET A 547 -11.17 -12.66 9.59
N ALA A 548 -10.17 -12.65 10.47
CA ALA A 548 -10.38 -12.80 11.91
C ALA A 548 -11.27 -11.68 12.48
N TYR A 549 -11.09 -10.44 12.01
CA TYR A 549 -11.96 -9.33 12.35
C TYR A 549 -13.39 -9.56 11.85
N ASN A 550 -13.56 -9.91 10.57
CA ASN A 550 -14.88 -10.16 9.99
C ASN A 550 -15.60 -11.33 10.66
N MET A 551 -14.89 -12.41 11.01
CA MET A 551 -15.46 -13.56 11.74
C MET A 551 -15.98 -13.13 13.11
N ARG A 552 -15.21 -12.35 13.88
CA ARG A 552 -15.68 -11.80 15.17
C ARG A 552 -16.92 -10.95 15.00
N ARG A 553 -16.92 -10.09 13.97
CA ARG A 553 -18.04 -9.21 13.72
C ARG A 553 -19.29 -10.01 13.33
N ALA A 554 -19.17 -10.96 12.41
CA ALA A 554 -20.25 -11.81 11.95
C ALA A 554 -20.82 -12.68 13.09
N ILE A 555 -19.96 -13.28 13.91
CA ILE A 555 -20.38 -14.04 15.11
C ILE A 555 -21.19 -13.16 16.06
N ASN A 556 -20.74 -11.93 16.30
CA ASN A 556 -21.47 -11.00 17.16
C ASN A 556 -22.82 -10.56 16.60
N MET A 557 -23.00 -10.58 15.28
CA MET A 557 -24.25 -10.21 14.62
C MET A 557 -25.29 -11.34 14.63
N VAL A 558 -24.87 -12.57 14.37
CA VAL A 558 -25.81 -13.68 14.11
C VAL A 558 -25.56 -14.94 14.93
N GLY A 559 -24.46 -15.04 15.66
CA GLY A 559 -24.09 -16.21 16.48
C GLY A 559 -23.45 -17.33 15.67
N VAL A 560 -22.70 -18.19 16.37
CA VAL A 560 -21.97 -19.33 15.77
C VAL A 560 -22.92 -20.34 15.15
N ASN A 561 -23.94 -20.77 15.90
CA ASN A 561 -24.85 -21.85 15.49
C ASN A 561 -25.55 -21.54 14.16
N ARG A 562 -25.99 -20.29 13.97
CA ARG A 562 -26.64 -19.86 12.73
C ARG A 562 -25.67 -19.85 11.55
N MET A 563 -24.41 -19.45 11.80
CA MET A 563 -23.37 -19.45 10.75
C MET A 563 -22.98 -20.88 10.36
N VAL A 564 -22.83 -21.78 11.32
CA VAL A 564 -22.54 -23.19 11.07
C VAL A 564 -23.67 -23.86 10.29
N ALA A 565 -24.92 -23.62 10.69
CA ALA A 565 -26.09 -24.14 9.99
C ALA A 565 -26.21 -23.63 8.53
N ALA A 566 -25.71 -22.44 8.23
CA ALA A 566 -25.71 -21.90 6.87
C ALA A 566 -24.55 -22.46 5.99
N LEU A 567 -23.58 -23.14 6.57
CA LEU A 567 -22.46 -23.82 5.89
C LEU A 567 -22.72 -25.32 5.66
N ALA A 568 -23.66 -25.91 6.43
CA ALA A 568 -24.12 -27.31 6.30
C ALA A 568 -25.06 -27.48 5.11
#